data_27a9ad358e03701d9b87f904cf995d19
#
_entry.id   27a9ad358e03701d9b87f904cf995d19
#
_cell.length_a   1.000
_cell.length_b   1.000
_cell.length_c   1.000
_cell.angle_alpha   90.00
_cell.angle_beta   90.00
_cell.angle_gamma   90.00
#
_symmetry.space_group_name_H-M   'P 1'
#
loop_
_entity.id
_entity.type
_entity.pdbx_description
1 polymer ?
#
loop_
_entity_poly.entity_id
_entity_poly.type
_entity_poly.pdbx_seq_one_letter_code
_entity_poly.pdbx_strand_id
1 'polypeptide(L)'
;MKRIVLLAGVLCSMGMGYAQKLTHPDLLYTPERIEQVKQRIGQDEQMTSAWKEIKQTAEKELKGNSLNKADYLSLAYLMTGEKVYADKLKTILLKTIEAETWGSAEMLARKPAWRSDLGLAHKAYLSAIAYDAVYNDLSASERKKIAKGLYRLGVEPLLGDWLLEPVRIHSLNSMGHNWWTSCVCMGGILALSLQNELPEAKEGAQAVYDYLPEWFNFAGDVLQQKAKTFDEAGGMYESLNYANFGIQEALQFYVAWKNAHPGASLSDIPQLKNLSSFFAHVCYPCTGIADMRKKAGKIL
;
A
#
# COMPACT_ATOMS: atom_id res chain seq x y z
N MET A 1 60.82 29.08 -15.98
CA MET A 1 60.20 27.92 -15.32
C MET A 1 58.70 28.03 -15.49
N LYS A 2 58.14 27.27 -16.46
CA LYS A 2 56.69 27.24 -16.77
C LYS A 2 56.03 26.17 -15.91
N ARG A 3 55.11 26.55 -15.03
CA ARG A 3 54.28 25.60 -14.27
C ARG A 3 53.12 25.16 -15.16
N ILE A 4 53.07 23.89 -15.50
CA ILE A 4 51.95 23.23 -16.16
C ILE A 4 50.99 22.86 -15.04
N VAL A 5 49.76 23.43 -15.07
CA VAL A 5 48.66 23.03 -14.22
C VAL A 5 47.88 21.96 -14.99
N LEU A 6 47.97 20.72 -14.52
CA LEU A 6 47.09 19.65 -15.00
C LEU A 6 45.72 19.80 -14.35
N LEU A 7 44.69 20.17 -15.13
CA LEU A 7 43.29 20.04 -14.75
C LEU A 7 42.91 18.57 -14.95
N ALA A 8 42.78 17.83 -13.85
CA ALA A 8 42.14 16.50 -13.84
C ALA A 8 40.62 16.73 -13.94
N GLY A 9 40.07 16.52 -15.12
CA GLY A 9 38.62 16.47 -15.31
C GLY A 9 38.04 15.24 -14.66
N VAL A 10 37.32 15.40 -13.55
CA VAL A 10 36.47 14.39 -12.97
C VAL A 10 35.25 14.26 -13.89
N LEU A 11 35.28 13.26 -14.77
CA LEU A 11 34.11 12.78 -15.48
C LEU A 11 33.19 12.12 -14.44
N CYS A 12 32.24 12.89 -13.88
CA CYS A 12 31.06 12.32 -13.26
C CYS A 12 30.27 11.56 -14.34
N SER A 13 30.50 10.26 -14.44
CA SER A 13 29.60 9.38 -15.14
C SER A 13 28.27 9.39 -14.36
N MET A 14 27.36 10.30 -14.72
CA MET A 14 25.95 10.15 -14.41
C MET A 14 25.51 8.87 -15.13
N GLY A 15 25.58 7.74 -14.43
CA GLY A 15 24.87 6.55 -14.83
C GLY A 15 23.40 6.92 -14.90
N MET A 16 22.87 7.16 -16.10
CA MET A 16 21.44 7.06 -16.34
C MET A 16 21.08 5.61 -16.05
N GLY A 17 20.76 5.33 -14.79
CA GLY A 17 20.10 4.10 -14.44
C GLY A 17 18.79 4.07 -15.22
N TYR A 18 18.74 3.30 -16.29
CA TYR A 18 17.48 2.95 -16.93
C TYR A 18 16.62 2.37 -15.81
N ALA A 19 15.59 3.11 -15.42
CA ALA A 19 14.67 2.66 -14.40
C ALA A 19 14.09 1.32 -14.88
N GLN A 20 14.42 0.26 -14.16
CA GLN A 20 13.95 -1.08 -14.48
C GLN A 20 12.42 -1.04 -14.49
N LYS A 21 11.84 -1.47 -15.62
CA LYS A 21 10.39 -1.58 -15.76
C LYS A 21 9.90 -2.68 -14.82
N LEU A 22 8.82 -2.41 -14.07
CA LEU A 22 8.21 -3.44 -13.23
C LEU A 22 7.73 -4.62 -14.07
N THR A 23 7.94 -5.81 -13.56
CA THR A 23 7.40 -7.07 -14.09
C THR A 23 6.19 -7.45 -13.25
N HIS A 24 4.98 -7.26 -13.78
CA HIS A 24 3.75 -7.61 -13.07
C HIS A 24 3.42 -9.11 -13.15
N PRO A 25 2.83 -9.71 -12.10
CA PRO A 25 2.55 -9.14 -10.79
C PRO A 25 3.82 -9.05 -9.93
N ASP A 26 4.05 -7.90 -9.30
CA ASP A 26 5.28 -7.64 -8.57
C ASP A 26 5.08 -6.88 -7.24
N LEU A 27 3.83 -6.55 -6.90
CA LEU A 27 3.56 -5.80 -5.67
C LEU A 27 3.61 -6.70 -4.43
N LEU A 28 2.50 -7.37 -4.13
CA LEU A 28 2.38 -8.23 -2.95
C LEU A 28 2.31 -9.71 -3.29
N TYR A 29 1.76 -10.06 -4.45
CA TYR A 29 1.56 -11.42 -4.93
C TYR A 29 2.55 -11.75 -6.05
N THR A 30 3.86 -11.78 -5.71
CA THR A 30 4.88 -12.15 -6.68
C THR A 30 4.73 -13.63 -7.11
N PRO A 31 5.18 -13.99 -8.34
CA PRO A 31 5.12 -15.37 -8.81
C PRO A 31 5.72 -16.38 -7.83
N GLU A 32 6.84 -16.02 -7.19
CA GLU A 32 7.52 -16.88 -6.20
C GLU A 32 6.65 -17.11 -4.96
N ARG A 33 5.99 -16.06 -4.46
CA ARG A 33 5.07 -16.18 -3.31
C ARG A 33 3.86 -17.03 -3.64
N ILE A 34 3.28 -16.81 -4.81
CA ILE A 34 2.14 -17.62 -5.28
C ILE A 34 2.54 -19.10 -5.34
N GLU A 35 3.70 -19.41 -5.88
CA GLU A 35 4.19 -20.78 -5.96
C GLU A 35 4.44 -21.39 -4.58
N GLN A 36 5.05 -20.66 -3.67
CA GLN A 36 5.24 -21.09 -2.27
C GLN A 36 3.91 -21.38 -1.58
N VAL A 37 2.89 -20.55 -1.80
CA VAL A 37 1.54 -20.77 -1.24
C VAL A 37 0.92 -22.04 -1.83
N LYS A 38 1.00 -22.26 -3.16
CA LYS A 38 0.51 -23.47 -3.82
C LYS A 38 1.14 -24.74 -3.23
N GLN A 39 2.44 -24.73 -3.00
CA GLN A 39 3.16 -25.88 -2.43
C GLN A 39 2.71 -26.21 -0.99
N ARG A 40 2.32 -25.19 -0.22
CA ARG A 40 1.87 -25.38 1.17
C ARG A 40 0.40 -25.76 1.30
N ILE A 41 -0.45 -25.43 0.32
CA ILE A 41 -1.84 -25.86 0.29
C ILE A 41 -1.89 -27.39 0.22
N GLY A 42 -2.67 -28.00 1.10
CA GLY A 42 -2.74 -29.47 1.27
C GLY A 42 -1.76 -30.05 2.31
N GLN A 43 -0.73 -29.29 2.69
CA GLN A 43 0.22 -29.67 3.76
C GLN A 43 -0.07 -28.93 5.07
N ASP A 44 -0.62 -27.71 4.97
CA ASP A 44 -0.97 -26.83 6.07
C ASP A 44 -2.50 -26.67 6.10
N GLU A 45 -3.13 -27.10 7.17
CA GLU A 45 -4.61 -27.09 7.32
C GLU A 45 -5.16 -25.66 7.32
N GLN A 46 -4.47 -24.71 7.95
CA GLN A 46 -4.93 -23.33 7.99
C GLN A 46 -4.87 -22.69 6.61
N MET A 47 -3.79 -22.90 5.86
CA MET A 47 -3.65 -22.39 4.49
C MET A 47 -4.66 -23.04 3.55
N THR A 48 -4.91 -24.33 3.71
CA THR A 48 -5.91 -25.06 2.92
C THR A 48 -7.32 -24.52 3.16
N SER A 49 -7.66 -24.27 4.43
CA SER A 49 -8.94 -23.66 4.81
C SER A 49 -9.10 -22.25 4.28
N ALA A 50 -8.06 -21.41 4.45
CA ALA A 50 -8.06 -20.04 3.95
C ALA A 50 -8.20 -19.98 2.42
N TRP A 51 -7.49 -20.84 1.69
CA TRP A 51 -7.61 -20.92 0.24
C TRP A 51 -9.03 -21.32 -0.20
N LYS A 52 -9.63 -22.28 0.49
CA LYS A 52 -11.02 -22.69 0.20
C LYS A 52 -12.01 -21.53 0.36
N GLU A 53 -11.87 -20.75 1.43
CA GLU A 53 -12.70 -19.56 1.67
C GLU A 53 -12.49 -18.49 0.59
N ILE A 54 -11.23 -18.20 0.26
CA ILE A 54 -10.86 -17.25 -0.79
C ILE A 54 -11.48 -17.64 -2.11
N LYS A 55 -11.32 -18.89 -2.54
CA LYS A 55 -11.86 -19.40 -3.80
C LYS A 55 -13.40 -19.32 -3.84
N GLN A 56 -14.08 -19.74 -2.78
CA GLN A 56 -15.54 -19.64 -2.68
C GLN A 56 -16.04 -18.20 -2.75
N THR A 57 -15.30 -17.27 -2.14
CA THR A 57 -15.63 -15.85 -2.20
C THR A 57 -15.43 -15.29 -3.61
N ALA A 58 -14.32 -15.61 -4.25
CA ALA A 58 -14.06 -15.20 -5.63
C ALA A 58 -15.13 -15.73 -6.60
N GLU A 59 -15.55 -17.00 -6.48
CA GLU A 59 -16.62 -17.60 -7.28
C GLU A 59 -17.97 -16.85 -7.13
N LYS A 60 -18.30 -16.42 -5.91
CA LYS A 60 -19.50 -15.60 -5.65
C LYS A 60 -19.39 -14.24 -6.32
N GLU A 61 -18.21 -13.60 -6.24
CA GLU A 61 -17.96 -12.26 -6.77
C GLU A 61 -17.91 -12.21 -8.32
N LEU A 62 -17.80 -13.34 -9.00
CA LEU A 62 -17.98 -13.39 -10.46
C LEU A 62 -19.34 -12.85 -10.91
N LYS A 63 -20.37 -12.93 -10.08
CA LYS A 63 -21.71 -12.39 -10.34
C LYS A 63 -21.85 -10.90 -10.03
N GLY A 64 -20.96 -10.35 -9.19
CA GLY A 64 -20.94 -8.95 -8.80
C GLY A 64 -20.14 -8.07 -9.76
N ASN A 65 -20.12 -6.75 -9.51
CA ASN A 65 -19.26 -5.79 -10.23
C ASN A 65 -18.64 -4.80 -9.23
N SER A 66 -18.42 -5.24 -7.99
CA SER A 66 -17.86 -4.42 -6.93
C SER A 66 -16.34 -4.57 -6.86
N LEU A 67 -15.66 -3.45 -6.63
CA LEU A 67 -14.23 -3.45 -6.31
C LEU A 67 -13.94 -4.09 -4.94
N ASN A 68 -14.90 -4.13 -4.02
CA ASN A 68 -14.70 -4.49 -2.61
C ASN A 68 -14.13 -5.89 -2.34
N LYS A 69 -14.12 -6.75 -3.34
CA LYS A 69 -13.58 -8.12 -3.26
C LYS A 69 -12.63 -8.42 -4.41
N ALA A 70 -12.03 -7.37 -4.98
CA ALA A 70 -11.09 -7.52 -6.09
C ALA A 70 -9.81 -8.27 -5.67
N ASP A 71 -9.41 -8.18 -4.41
CA ASP A 71 -8.30 -8.94 -3.82
C ASP A 71 -8.53 -10.46 -3.89
N TYR A 72 -9.76 -10.94 -3.59
CA TYR A 72 -10.14 -12.35 -3.72
C TYR A 72 -10.10 -12.82 -5.17
N LEU A 73 -10.63 -12.03 -6.10
CA LEU A 73 -10.59 -12.34 -7.53
C LEU A 73 -9.15 -12.36 -8.06
N SER A 74 -8.32 -11.40 -7.61
CA SER A 74 -6.91 -11.31 -7.99
C SER A 74 -6.13 -12.53 -7.53
N LEU A 75 -6.29 -12.90 -6.27
CA LEU A 75 -5.62 -14.08 -5.74
C LEU A 75 -6.13 -15.37 -6.40
N ALA A 76 -7.46 -15.50 -6.66
CA ALA A 76 -8.01 -16.62 -7.39
C ALA A 76 -7.42 -16.73 -8.79
N TYR A 77 -7.28 -15.61 -9.51
CA TYR A 77 -6.64 -15.59 -10.82
C TYR A 77 -5.18 -16.04 -10.76
N LEU A 78 -4.39 -15.45 -9.88
CA LEU A 78 -2.96 -15.75 -9.76
C LEU A 78 -2.70 -17.21 -9.31
N MET A 79 -3.58 -17.75 -8.49
CA MET A 79 -3.48 -19.15 -8.01
C MET A 79 -3.89 -20.17 -9.06
N THR A 80 -4.91 -19.87 -9.88
CA THR A 80 -5.51 -20.89 -10.79
C THR A 80 -5.15 -20.66 -12.27
N GLY A 81 -4.88 -19.42 -12.66
CA GLY A 81 -4.71 -19.01 -14.06
C GLY A 81 -6.04 -18.95 -14.85
N GLU A 82 -7.20 -19.14 -14.19
CA GLU A 82 -8.50 -19.15 -14.83
C GLU A 82 -8.90 -17.75 -15.33
N LYS A 83 -9.00 -17.58 -16.65
CA LYS A 83 -9.26 -16.28 -17.30
C LYS A 83 -10.57 -15.63 -16.88
N VAL A 84 -11.56 -16.38 -16.42
CA VAL A 84 -12.83 -15.83 -15.93
C VAL A 84 -12.62 -14.78 -14.83
N TYR A 85 -11.64 -14.98 -13.94
CA TYR A 85 -11.31 -14.02 -12.90
C TYR A 85 -10.61 -12.78 -13.47
N ALA A 86 -9.69 -12.96 -14.42
CA ALA A 86 -9.00 -11.85 -15.08
C ALA A 86 -9.97 -10.96 -15.87
N ASP A 87 -10.88 -11.55 -16.65
CA ASP A 87 -11.91 -10.84 -17.41
C ASP A 87 -12.86 -10.07 -16.49
N LYS A 88 -13.19 -10.67 -15.34
CA LYS A 88 -14.00 -10.00 -14.33
C LYS A 88 -13.26 -8.80 -13.72
N LEU A 89 -12.00 -8.95 -13.33
CA LEU A 89 -11.17 -7.86 -12.79
C LEU A 89 -11.02 -6.72 -13.80
N LYS A 90 -10.76 -7.03 -15.06
CA LYS A 90 -10.73 -6.05 -16.15
C LYS A 90 -12.03 -5.26 -16.25
N THR A 91 -13.18 -5.94 -16.21
CA THR A 91 -14.50 -5.32 -16.23
C THR A 91 -14.71 -4.39 -15.04
N ILE A 92 -14.31 -4.83 -13.83
CA ILE A 92 -14.40 -4.03 -12.60
C ILE A 92 -13.52 -2.79 -12.71
N LEU A 93 -12.25 -2.92 -13.15
CA LEU A 93 -11.33 -1.80 -13.29
C LEU A 93 -11.84 -0.76 -14.29
N LEU A 94 -12.30 -1.20 -15.47
CA LEU A 94 -12.85 -0.30 -16.48
C LEU A 94 -14.07 0.46 -15.99
N LYS A 95 -14.97 -0.20 -15.26
CA LYS A 95 -16.13 0.45 -14.63
C LYS A 95 -15.73 1.40 -13.51
N THR A 96 -14.75 1.03 -12.71
CA THR A 96 -14.28 1.80 -11.55
C THR A 96 -13.72 3.16 -11.95
N ILE A 97 -13.04 3.24 -13.10
CA ILE A 97 -12.46 4.50 -13.60
C ILE A 97 -13.48 5.46 -14.26
N GLU A 98 -14.73 5.02 -14.47
CA GLU A 98 -15.81 5.88 -15.01
C GLU A 98 -16.36 6.86 -13.96
N ALA A 99 -16.06 6.63 -12.67
CA ALA A 99 -16.47 7.53 -11.61
C ALA A 99 -15.88 8.94 -11.79
N GLU A 100 -16.65 9.95 -11.44
CA GLU A 100 -16.18 11.34 -11.41
C GLU A 100 -15.19 11.54 -10.26
N THR A 101 -15.53 11.03 -9.08
CA THR A 101 -14.70 11.07 -7.87
C THR A 101 -14.93 9.81 -7.02
N TRP A 102 -13.96 9.49 -6.17
CA TRP A 102 -14.09 8.48 -5.10
C TRP A 102 -14.28 9.11 -3.73
N GLY A 103 -14.07 10.43 -3.61
CA GLY A 103 -14.28 11.17 -2.36
C GLY A 103 -15.74 11.14 -1.92
N SER A 104 -15.97 11.03 -0.61
CA SER A 104 -17.31 11.12 -0.06
C SER A 104 -17.85 12.55 -0.10
N ALA A 105 -19.16 12.70 -0.29
CA ALA A 105 -19.78 14.02 -0.32
C ALA A 105 -19.55 14.82 0.98
N GLU A 106 -19.51 14.13 2.13
CA GLU A 106 -19.22 14.73 3.43
C GLU A 106 -17.83 15.35 3.48
N MET A 107 -16.82 14.63 3.00
CA MET A 107 -15.43 15.10 3.01
C MET A 107 -15.21 16.22 2.00
N LEU A 108 -15.81 16.12 0.82
CA LEU A 108 -15.74 17.16 -0.21
C LEU A 108 -16.43 18.46 0.21
N ALA A 109 -17.44 18.40 1.10
CA ALA A 109 -18.12 19.57 1.62
C ALA A 109 -17.32 20.35 2.68
N ARG A 110 -16.22 19.82 3.18
CA ARG A 110 -15.35 20.50 4.17
C ARG A 110 -14.64 21.72 3.57
N LYS A 111 -14.16 22.59 4.41
CA LYS A 111 -13.39 23.80 4.02
C LYS A 111 -12.07 23.84 4.76
N PRO A 112 -10.92 23.59 4.11
CA PRO A 112 -10.81 23.18 2.71
C PRO A 112 -11.43 21.80 2.46
N ALA A 113 -11.84 21.55 1.22
CA ALA A 113 -12.40 20.25 0.83
C ALA A 113 -11.35 19.14 1.00
N TRP A 114 -11.74 18.03 1.61
CA TRP A 114 -10.93 16.82 1.68
C TRP A 114 -11.31 15.91 0.52
N ARG A 115 -10.36 15.63 -0.36
CA ARG A 115 -10.57 14.76 -1.52
C ARG A 115 -10.35 13.29 -1.20
N SER A 116 -9.75 13.01 -0.04
CA SER A 116 -9.31 11.68 0.40
C SER A 116 -9.87 11.32 1.77
N ASP A 117 -10.06 10.04 1.99
CA ASP A 117 -10.45 9.42 3.25
C ASP A 117 -10.01 7.93 3.28
N LEU A 118 -10.29 7.23 4.39
CA LEU A 118 -9.96 5.80 4.54
C LEU A 118 -10.68 4.92 3.50
N GLY A 119 -11.90 5.28 3.11
CA GLY A 119 -12.66 4.56 2.09
C GLY A 119 -12.00 4.65 0.72
N LEU A 120 -11.48 5.84 0.38
CA LEU A 120 -10.72 6.05 -0.84
C LEU A 120 -9.38 5.31 -0.81
N ALA A 121 -8.68 5.34 0.33
CA ALA A 121 -7.44 4.59 0.51
C ALA A 121 -7.63 3.08 0.29
N HIS A 122 -8.70 2.51 0.82
CA HIS A 122 -9.05 1.11 0.60
C HIS A 122 -9.36 0.80 -0.88
N LYS A 123 -10.11 1.67 -1.57
CA LYS A 123 -10.36 1.52 -3.01
C LYS A 123 -9.04 1.58 -3.82
N ALA A 124 -8.12 2.46 -3.44
CA ALA A 124 -6.82 2.56 -4.09
C ALA A 124 -6.02 1.26 -3.95
N TYR A 125 -5.95 0.70 -2.74
CA TYR A 125 -5.31 -0.59 -2.48
C TYR A 125 -5.89 -1.72 -3.34
N LEU A 126 -7.22 -1.90 -3.32
CA LEU A 126 -7.88 -2.95 -4.09
C LEU A 126 -7.68 -2.78 -5.60
N SER A 127 -7.68 -1.53 -6.08
CA SER A 127 -7.42 -1.22 -7.49
C SER A 127 -5.98 -1.55 -7.89
N ALA A 128 -5.01 -1.27 -7.01
CA ALA A 128 -3.61 -1.60 -7.24
C ALA A 128 -3.40 -3.11 -7.37
N ILE A 129 -3.95 -3.88 -6.43
CA ILE A 129 -3.86 -5.36 -6.45
C ILE A 129 -4.54 -5.94 -7.69
N ALA A 130 -5.71 -5.42 -8.06
CA ALA A 130 -6.43 -5.87 -9.25
C ALA A 130 -5.65 -5.56 -10.54
N TYR A 131 -5.13 -4.33 -10.66
CA TYR A 131 -4.37 -3.90 -11.83
C TYR A 131 -3.07 -4.69 -11.99
N ASP A 132 -2.33 -4.87 -10.89
CA ASP A 132 -1.09 -5.67 -10.85
C ASP A 132 -1.34 -7.12 -11.30
N ALA A 133 -2.41 -7.74 -10.78
CA ALA A 133 -2.73 -9.12 -11.11
C ALA A 133 -3.05 -9.36 -12.59
N VAL A 134 -3.76 -8.41 -13.25
CA VAL A 134 -4.19 -8.58 -14.65
C VAL A 134 -3.37 -7.80 -15.65
N TYR A 135 -2.31 -7.14 -15.23
CA TYR A 135 -1.50 -6.26 -16.09
C TYR A 135 -1.13 -6.88 -17.43
N ASN A 136 -0.70 -8.13 -17.42
CA ASN A 136 -0.27 -8.85 -18.62
C ASN A 136 -1.45 -9.27 -19.54
N ASP A 137 -2.68 -9.25 -19.03
CA ASP A 137 -3.89 -9.53 -19.80
C ASP A 137 -4.53 -8.28 -20.42
N LEU A 138 -4.00 -7.10 -20.07
CA LEU A 138 -4.46 -5.83 -20.61
C LEU A 138 -3.66 -5.44 -21.86
N SER A 139 -4.33 -4.95 -22.90
CA SER A 139 -3.65 -4.29 -24.01
C SER A 139 -2.97 -2.99 -23.56
N ALA A 140 -1.98 -2.50 -24.30
CA ALA A 140 -1.29 -1.26 -23.98
C ALA A 140 -2.24 -0.05 -23.86
N SER A 141 -3.30 -0.01 -24.70
CA SER A 141 -4.31 1.05 -24.63
C SER A 141 -5.17 0.95 -23.36
N GLU A 142 -5.54 -0.26 -22.95
CA GLU A 142 -6.30 -0.49 -21.72
C GLU A 142 -5.46 -0.16 -20.49
N ARG A 143 -4.19 -0.60 -20.44
CA ARG A 143 -3.27 -0.22 -19.35
C ARG A 143 -3.21 1.28 -19.18
N LYS A 144 -2.94 2.01 -20.26
CA LYS A 144 -2.86 3.47 -20.24
C LYS A 144 -4.17 4.14 -19.82
N LYS A 145 -5.32 3.64 -20.30
CA LYS A 145 -6.65 4.16 -19.94
C LYS A 145 -6.92 3.95 -18.45
N ILE A 146 -6.73 2.72 -17.98
CA ILE A 146 -6.96 2.36 -16.57
C ILE A 146 -6.01 3.13 -15.68
N ALA A 147 -4.71 3.17 -16.00
CA ALA A 147 -3.72 3.89 -15.20
C ALA A 147 -4.06 5.37 -15.02
N LYS A 148 -4.44 6.08 -16.08
CA LYS A 148 -4.87 7.49 -15.99
C LYS A 148 -6.10 7.67 -15.09
N GLY A 149 -7.08 6.77 -15.22
CA GLY A 149 -8.29 6.83 -14.39
C GLY A 149 -8.00 6.58 -12.92
N LEU A 150 -7.20 5.56 -12.61
CA LEU A 150 -6.80 5.21 -11.24
C LEU A 150 -5.91 6.29 -10.60
N TYR A 151 -5.01 6.91 -11.39
CA TYR A 151 -4.20 8.01 -10.92
C TYR A 151 -5.07 9.20 -10.49
N ARG A 152 -5.96 9.66 -11.37
CA ARG A 152 -6.88 10.78 -11.11
C ARG A 152 -7.80 10.53 -9.92
N LEU A 153 -8.31 9.31 -9.76
CA LEU A 153 -9.30 8.97 -8.74
C LEU A 153 -8.69 8.58 -7.40
N GLY A 154 -7.47 8.04 -7.40
CA GLY A 154 -6.84 7.47 -6.21
C GLY A 154 -5.53 8.16 -5.84
N VAL A 155 -4.52 8.12 -6.71
CA VAL A 155 -3.17 8.62 -6.36
C VAL A 155 -3.18 10.12 -6.09
N GLU A 156 -3.72 10.90 -7.02
CA GLU A 156 -3.73 12.36 -6.93
C GLU A 156 -4.45 12.87 -5.68
N PRO A 157 -5.69 12.43 -5.34
CA PRO A 157 -6.32 12.91 -4.12
C PRO A 157 -5.61 12.43 -2.85
N LEU A 158 -5.14 11.17 -2.79
CA LEU A 158 -4.48 10.64 -1.59
C LEU A 158 -3.16 11.34 -1.35
N LEU A 159 -2.25 11.33 -2.33
CA LEU A 159 -0.95 11.93 -2.13
C LEU A 159 -1.01 13.47 -2.14
N GLY A 160 -1.90 14.08 -2.91
CA GLY A 160 -2.08 15.52 -2.93
C GLY A 160 -2.56 16.09 -1.60
N ASP A 161 -3.54 15.43 -0.97
CA ASP A 161 -4.08 15.89 0.32
C ASP A 161 -3.08 15.69 1.49
N TRP A 162 -2.27 14.65 1.45
CA TRP A 162 -1.47 14.24 2.61
C TRP A 162 0.03 14.45 2.48
N LEU A 163 0.58 14.46 1.28
CA LEU A 163 2.03 14.43 1.11
C LEU A 163 2.55 15.50 0.16
N LEU A 164 1.93 15.69 -1.02
CA LEU A 164 2.48 16.50 -2.10
C LEU A 164 1.94 17.93 -2.08
N GLU A 165 2.83 18.91 -2.22
CA GLU A 165 2.48 20.32 -2.45
C GLU A 165 2.07 20.53 -3.92
N PRO A 166 1.22 21.56 -4.21
CA PRO A 166 0.69 22.59 -3.31
C PRO A 166 -0.69 22.25 -2.73
N VAL A 167 -1.27 21.11 -3.04
CA VAL A 167 -2.66 20.76 -2.66
C VAL A 167 -2.78 20.12 -1.28
N ARG A 168 -1.66 19.90 -0.61
CA ARG A 168 -1.61 19.32 0.73
C ARG A 168 -2.47 20.10 1.72
N ILE A 169 -3.53 19.50 2.21
CA ILE A 169 -4.46 20.07 3.19
C ILE A 169 -4.18 19.58 4.62
N HIS A 170 -3.53 18.44 4.76
CA HIS A 170 -3.11 17.91 6.05
C HIS A 170 -1.72 18.43 6.39
N SER A 171 -1.62 19.07 7.55
CA SER A 171 -0.36 19.58 8.08
C SER A 171 0.45 18.46 8.73
N LEU A 172 1.64 18.82 9.21
CA LEU A 172 2.48 17.93 10.03
C LEU A 172 1.73 17.36 11.24
N ASN A 173 0.73 18.06 11.77
CA ASN A 173 -0.11 17.55 12.85
C ASN A 173 -0.85 16.27 12.52
N SER A 174 -1.15 16.01 11.26
CA SER A 174 -1.82 14.82 10.79
C SER A 174 -0.87 13.64 10.57
N MET A 175 0.43 13.89 10.46
CA MET A 175 1.42 12.85 10.16
C MET A 175 1.51 11.79 11.27
N GLY A 176 1.34 12.17 12.52
CA GLY A 176 1.56 11.28 13.66
C GLY A 176 0.44 10.28 13.95
N HIS A 177 -0.49 10.00 13.03
CA HIS A 177 -1.58 9.04 13.26
C HIS A 177 -1.82 8.10 12.09
N ASN A 178 -2.67 7.09 12.29
CA ASN A 178 -2.92 6.00 11.35
C ASN A 178 -3.47 6.45 9.98
N TRP A 179 -4.25 7.52 9.89
CA TRP A 179 -4.79 8.00 8.61
C TRP A 179 -3.69 8.36 7.62
N TRP A 180 -2.55 8.83 8.13
CA TRP A 180 -1.43 9.14 7.26
C TRP A 180 -0.96 7.89 6.49
N THR A 181 -0.74 6.77 7.19
CA THR A 181 -0.33 5.52 6.53
C THR A 181 -1.41 4.98 5.61
N SER A 182 -2.69 5.02 6.02
CA SER A 182 -3.78 4.62 5.16
C SER A 182 -3.80 5.40 3.85
N CYS A 183 -3.80 6.72 3.92
CA CYS A 183 -3.91 7.55 2.73
C CYS A 183 -2.62 7.53 1.91
N VAL A 184 -1.46 7.70 2.56
CA VAL A 184 -0.18 7.82 1.86
C VAL A 184 0.33 6.48 1.37
N CYS A 185 0.35 5.44 2.22
CA CYS A 185 0.90 4.14 1.82
C CYS A 185 -0.01 3.42 0.82
N MET A 186 -1.33 3.48 0.97
CA MET A 186 -2.24 2.88 -0.02
C MET A 186 -2.22 3.64 -1.35
N GLY A 187 -2.12 4.98 -1.30
CA GLY A 187 -1.86 5.82 -2.48
C GLY A 187 -0.52 5.47 -3.13
N GLY A 188 0.51 5.21 -2.33
CA GLY A 188 1.83 4.78 -2.78
C GLY A 188 1.84 3.42 -3.45
N ILE A 189 1.10 2.42 -2.92
CA ILE A 189 0.95 1.11 -3.57
C ILE A 189 0.27 1.26 -4.93
N LEU A 190 -0.79 2.09 -5.00
CA LEU A 190 -1.44 2.36 -6.27
C LEU A 190 -0.49 3.06 -7.24
N ALA A 191 0.22 4.11 -6.80
CA ALA A 191 1.19 4.80 -7.62
C ALA A 191 2.27 3.85 -8.15
N LEU A 192 2.80 2.98 -7.29
CA LEU A 192 3.79 1.96 -7.66
C LEU A 192 3.25 1.03 -8.76
N SER A 193 1.99 0.61 -8.68
CA SER A 193 1.38 -0.24 -9.72
C SER A 193 1.28 0.44 -11.09
N LEU A 194 1.20 1.77 -11.13
CA LEU A 194 0.99 2.56 -12.34
C LEU A 194 2.27 3.12 -12.97
N GLN A 195 3.42 2.96 -12.31
CA GLN A 195 4.67 3.64 -12.70
C GLN A 195 5.19 3.28 -14.10
N ASN A 196 4.78 2.14 -14.66
CA ASN A 196 5.17 1.75 -16.03
C ASN A 196 4.49 2.60 -17.11
N GLU A 197 3.31 3.15 -16.82
CA GLU A 197 2.50 3.94 -17.74
C GLU A 197 2.61 5.44 -17.47
N LEU A 198 2.88 5.84 -16.21
CA LEU A 198 2.79 7.24 -15.77
C LEU A 198 4.04 7.64 -14.98
N PRO A 199 4.90 8.54 -15.53
CA PRO A 199 6.07 9.05 -14.81
C PRO A 199 5.72 9.70 -13.47
N GLU A 200 4.62 10.47 -13.42
CA GLU A 200 4.12 11.11 -12.21
C GLU A 200 3.72 10.11 -11.11
N ALA A 201 3.27 8.92 -11.47
CA ALA A 201 3.00 7.87 -10.52
C ALA A 201 4.30 7.32 -9.89
N LYS A 202 5.36 7.20 -10.68
CA LYS A 202 6.68 6.81 -10.19
C LYS A 202 7.23 7.83 -9.19
N GLU A 203 7.12 9.13 -9.49
CA GLU A 203 7.54 10.21 -8.60
C GLU A 203 6.73 10.16 -7.28
N GLY A 204 5.42 9.94 -7.37
CA GLY A 204 4.56 9.78 -6.20
C GLY A 204 4.96 8.59 -5.32
N ALA A 205 5.21 7.42 -5.91
CA ALA A 205 5.66 6.24 -5.16
C ALA A 205 7.01 6.45 -4.48
N GLN A 206 7.97 7.12 -5.17
CA GLN A 206 9.27 7.48 -4.60
C GLN A 206 9.09 8.42 -3.41
N ALA A 207 8.24 9.46 -3.54
CA ALA A 207 7.98 10.39 -2.44
C ALA A 207 7.43 9.67 -1.19
N VAL A 208 6.53 8.68 -1.37
CA VAL A 208 6.04 7.89 -0.23
C VAL A 208 7.18 7.12 0.45
N TYR A 209 8.06 6.51 -0.32
CA TYR A 209 9.23 5.79 0.23
C TYR A 209 10.15 6.73 1.02
N ASP A 210 10.43 7.91 0.49
CA ASP A 210 11.33 8.89 1.09
C ASP A 210 10.77 9.47 2.41
N TYR A 211 9.43 9.64 2.50
CA TYR A 211 8.78 10.20 3.69
C TYR A 211 8.36 9.17 4.73
N LEU A 212 8.35 7.88 4.41
CA LEU A 212 7.94 6.84 5.35
C LEU A 212 8.77 6.84 6.65
N PRO A 213 10.13 7.02 6.64
CA PRO A 213 10.91 7.13 7.87
C PRO A 213 10.50 8.31 8.76
N GLU A 214 10.06 9.42 8.14
CA GLU A 214 9.62 10.59 8.89
C GLU A 214 8.36 10.31 9.71
N TRP A 215 7.42 9.53 9.17
CA TRP A 215 6.22 9.13 9.92
C TRP A 215 6.56 8.39 11.21
N PHE A 216 7.52 7.47 11.20
CA PHE A 216 7.96 6.77 12.40
C PHE A 216 8.59 7.69 13.44
N ASN A 217 9.29 8.71 13.00
CA ASN A 217 10.07 9.61 13.84
C ASN A 217 9.33 10.91 14.20
N PHE A 218 8.15 11.15 13.65
CA PHE A 218 7.44 12.42 13.84
C PHE A 218 7.07 12.66 15.28
N ALA A 219 7.54 13.78 15.84
CA ALA A 219 7.38 14.14 17.25
C ALA A 219 6.27 15.19 17.50
N GLY A 220 5.45 15.48 16.51
CA GLY A 220 4.48 16.57 16.59
C GLY A 220 5.12 17.92 16.23
N ASP A 221 4.31 18.95 16.19
CA ASP A 221 4.78 20.32 16.04
C ASP A 221 4.95 21.01 17.41
N VAL A 222 5.43 22.26 17.35
CA VAL A 222 5.67 23.09 18.55
C VAL A 222 4.40 23.29 19.38
N LEU A 223 3.24 23.26 18.77
CA LEU A 223 1.97 23.50 19.44
C LEU A 223 1.44 22.24 20.16
N GLN A 224 1.75 21.05 19.64
CA GLN A 224 1.21 19.81 20.17
C GLN A 224 2.08 19.16 21.24
N GLN A 225 3.39 19.39 21.22
CA GLN A 225 4.35 18.83 22.20
C GLN A 225 4.13 17.34 22.48
N LYS A 226 3.70 16.58 21.46
CA LYS A 226 3.41 15.15 21.66
C LYS A 226 4.65 14.31 21.47
N ALA A 227 4.61 13.11 22.04
CA ALA A 227 5.61 12.10 21.80
C ALA A 227 5.73 11.77 20.29
N LYS A 228 6.85 11.18 19.89
CA LYS A 228 7.03 10.65 18.54
C LYS A 228 5.90 9.68 18.19
N THR A 229 5.60 9.53 16.91
CA THR A 229 4.61 8.53 16.45
C THR A 229 4.92 7.16 17.03
N PHE A 230 6.20 6.78 17.02
CA PHE A 230 6.71 5.60 17.72
C PHE A 230 7.84 5.99 18.67
N ASP A 231 7.83 5.44 19.86
CA ASP A 231 8.97 5.50 20.75
C ASP A 231 10.07 4.50 20.32
N GLU A 232 11.23 4.57 21.00
CA GLU A 232 12.36 3.70 20.68
C GLU A 232 12.10 2.22 21.01
N ALA A 233 11.15 1.93 21.88
CA ALA A 233 10.74 0.58 22.22
C ALA A 233 9.75 -0.02 21.23
N GLY A 234 9.23 0.77 20.28
CA GLY A 234 8.28 0.35 19.26
C GLY A 234 6.81 0.61 19.62
N GLY A 235 6.54 1.35 20.70
CA GLY A 235 5.19 1.74 21.09
C GLY A 235 4.67 2.90 20.26
N MET A 236 3.45 2.80 19.73
CA MET A 236 2.81 3.89 19.00
C MET A 236 2.02 4.79 19.95
N TYR A 237 2.16 6.10 19.76
CA TYR A 237 1.48 7.12 20.57
C TYR A 237 -0.05 6.99 20.56
N GLU A 238 -0.64 6.62 19.44
CA GLU A 238 -2.09 6.64 19.27
C GLU A 238 -2.79 5.54 20.07
N SER A 239 -2.48 4.29 19.86
CA SER A 239 -2.90 3.12 20.64
C SER A 239 -2.40 1.82 20.02
N LEU A 240 -2.51 0.70 20.74
CA LEU A 240 -2.14 -0.64 20.20
C LEU A 240 -2.94 -1.04 18.97
N ASN A 241 -4.24 -0.75 18.93
CA ASN A 241 -5.09 -1.09 17.80
C ASN A 241 -4.70 -0.29 16.55
N TYR A 242 -4.50 1.02 16.71
CA TYR A 242 -4.09 1.88 15.62
C TYR A 242 -2.63 1.67 15.24
N ALA A 243 -1.77 1.27 16.17
CA ALA A 243 -0.41 0.83 15.85
C ALA A 243 -0.42 -0.35 14.89
N ASN A 244 -1.19 -1.39 15.21
CA ASN A 244 -1.30 -2.57 14.33
C ASN A 244 -1.84 -2.19 12.94
N PHE A 245 -2.85 -1.35 12.88
CA PHE A 245 -3.45 -0.89 11.63
C PHE A 245 -2.44 -0.09 10.78
N GLY A 246 -1.85 0.98 11.35
CA GLY A 246 -0.91 1.83 10.61
C GLY A 246 0.38 1.11 10.21
N ILE A 247 0.92 0.25 11.08
CA ILE A 247 2.11 -0.56 10.77
C ILE A 247 1.82 -1.54 9.62
N GLN A 248 0.67 -2.19 9.63
CA GLN A 248 0.29 -3.13 8.57
C GLN A 248 0.32 -2.44 7.20
N GLU A 249 -0.25 -1.26 7.08
CA GLU A 249 -0.30 -0.50 5.83
C GLU A 249 1.07 0.00 5.40
N ALA A 250 1.87 0.51 6.34
CA ALA A 250 3.25 0.91 6.10
C ALA A 250 4.11 -0.27 5.60
N LEU A 251 3.96 -1.44 6.23
CA LEU A 251 4.68 -2.66 5.82
C LEU A 251 4.20 -3.20 4.48
N GLN A 252 2.91 -3.11 4.16
CA GLN A 252 2.40 -3.49 2.83
C GLN A 252 3.04 -2.64 1.73
N PHE A 253 3.09 -1.31 1.92
CA PHE A 253 3.79 -0.44 0.98
C PHE A 253 5.27 -0.79 0.88
N TYR A 254 5.96 -0.97 2.01
CA TYR A 254 7.37 -1.28 2.01
C TYR A 254 7.69 -2.62 1.32
N VAL A 255 6.86 -3.64 1.53
CA VAL A 255 7.02 -4.93 0.85
C VAL A 255 6.82 -4.79 -0.66
N ALA A 256 5.79 -4.06 -1.09
CA ALA A 256 5.56 -3.77 -2.50
C ALA A 256 6.74 -2.99 -3.12
N TRP A 257 7.22 -1.96 -2.41
CA TRP A 257 8.39 -1.19 -2.83
C TRP A 257 9.64 -2.05 -2.97
N LYS A 258 9.92 -2.91 -1.98
CA LYS A 258 11.09 -3.80 -1.98
C LYS A 258 11.03 -4.83 -3.11
N ASN A 259 9.85 -5.36 -3.42
CA ASN A 259 9.67 -6.28 -4.53
C ASN A 259 9.97 -5.57 -5.87
N ALA A 260 9.47 -4.34 -6.03
CA ALA A 260 9.69 -3.52 -7.21
C ALA A 260 11.14 -2.98 -7.32
N HIS A 261 11.83 -2.80 -6.19
CA HIS A 261 13.17 -2.23 -6.10
C HIS A 261 14.09 -3.15 -5.27
N PRO A 262 14.61 -4.24 -5.84
CA PRO A 262 15.54 -5.13 -5.15
C PRO A 262 16.76 -4.35 -4.64
N GLY A 263 17.06 -4.49 -3.36
CA GLY A 263 18.13 -3.73 -2.68
C GLY A 263 17.65 -2.54 -1.86
N ALA A 264 16.39 -2.13 -1.97
CA ALA A 264 15.83 -1.13 -1.06
C ALA A 264 15.82 -1.62 0.39
N SER A 265 16.12 -0.73 1.33
CA SER A 265 16.19 -1.04 2.76
C SER A 265 15.60 0.10 3.57
N LEU A 266 14.77 -0.22 4.55
CA LEU A 266 14.36 0.68 5.64
C LEU A 266 15.24 0.47 6.89
N SER A 267 16.55 0.22 6.70
CA SER A 267 17.49 -0.07 7.79
C SER A 267 17.55 1.03 8.86
N ASP A 268 17.14 2.24 8.51
CA ASP A 268 17.29 3.44 9.34
C ASP A 268 16.07 3.77 10.20
N ILE A 269 15.12 2.83 10.30
CA ILE A 269 13.97 2.93 11.21
C ILE A 269 14.19 2.00 12.40
N PRO A 270 14.85 2.46 13.48
CA PRO A 270 15.15 1.61 14.64
C PRO A 270 13.90 1.06 15.32
N GLN A 271 12.79 1.80 15.27
CA GLN A 271 11.51 1.38 15.83
C GLN A 271 11.01 0.06 15.23
N LEU A 272 11.23 -0.19 13.93
CA LEU A 272 10.83 -1.45 13.29
C LEU A 272 11.50 -2.68 13.91
N LYS A 273 12.72 -2.54 14.42
CA LYS A 273 13.43 -3.65 15.09
C LYS A 273 12.77 -4.05 16.40
N ASN A 274 12.11 -3.12 17.07
CA ASN A 274 11.56 -3.30 18.41
C ASN A 274 10.06 -3.59 18.39
N LEU A 275 9.36 -3.40 17.25
CA LEU A 275 7.91 -3.61 17.16
C LEU A 275 7.45 -4.98 17.65
N SER A 276 8.08 -6.06 17.20
CA SER A 276 7.68 -7.41 17.60
C SER A 276 7.89 -7.66 19.09
N SER A 277 8.99 -7.16 19.64
CA SER A 277 9.28 -7.25 21.07
C SER A 277 8.27 -6.43 21.88
N PHE A 278 7.96 -5.20 21.46
CA PHE A 278 6.95 -4.38 22.12
C PHE A 278 5.59 -5.09 22.14
N PHE A 279 5.10 -5.58 20.99
CA PHE A 279 3.83 -6.27 20.94
C PHE A 279 3.81 -7.55 21.79
N ALA A 280 4.91 -8.31 21.83
CA ALA A 280 5.01 -9.48 22.70
C ALA A 280 4.89 -9.12 24.19
N HIS A 281 5.48 -7.99 24.62
CA HIS A 281 5.42 -7.54 26.02
C HIS A 281 4.04 -7.00 26.43
N VAL A 282 3.29 -6.40 25.50
CA VAL A 282 1.95 -5.86 25.81
C VAL A 282 0.82 -6.87 25.58
N CYS A 283 1.13 -8.03 25.00
CA CYS A 283 0.19 -9.14 24.92
C CYS A 283 -0.05 -9.73 26.30
N TYR A 284 -1.30 -9.79 26.72
CA TYR A 284 -1.66 -10.53 27.92
C TYR A 284 -1.34 -12.02 27.74
N PRO A 285 -0.74 -12.69 28.75
CA PRO A 285 -0.54 -14.14 28.68
C PRO A 285 -1.90 -14.84 28.56
N CYS A 286 -2.15 -15.37 27.36
CA CYS A 286 -3.46 -15.89 26.99
C CYS A 286 -3.58 -17.38 27.26
N THR A 287 -3.90 -17.77 28.47
CA THR A 287 -4.53 -19.06 28.74
C THR A 287 -6.05 -19.05 28.55
N GLY A 288 -6.63 -17.89 28.18
CA GLY A 288 -8.08 -17.71 28.17
C GLY A 288 -8.72 -16.94 27.02
N ILE A 289 -8.04 -16.66 25.89
CA ILE A 289 -8.66 -15.91 24.78
C ILE A 289 -9.91 -16.59 24.24
N ALA A 290 -9.95 -17.92 24.18
CA ALA A 290 -11.14 -18.65 23.76
C ALA A 290 -12.33 -18.43 24.71
N ASP A 291 -12.06 -18.29 26.01
CA ASP A 291 -13.08 -18.01 27.03
C ASP A 291 -13.57 -16.57 27.02
N MET A 292 -12.68 -15.62 26.75
CA MET A 292 -13.07 -14.20 26.63
C MET A 292 -13.94 -13.96 25.38
N ARG A 293 -13.65 -14.60 24.25
CA ARG A 293 -14.52 -14.53 23.06
C ARG A 293 -15.91 -15.12 23.31
N LYS A 294 -16.00 -16.21 24.08
CA LYS A 294 -17.29 -16.79 24.48
C LYS A 294 -18.07 -15.88 25.44
N LYS A 295 -17.39 -15.13 26.30
CA LYS A 295 -18.03 -14.16 27.20
C LYS A 295 -18.44 -12.89 26.49
N ALA A 296 -17.63 -12.34 25.55
CA ALA A 296 -17.96 -11.17 24.75
C ALA A 296 -19.17 -11.42 23.81
N GLY A 297 -19.26 -12.62 23.22
CA GLY A 297 -20.43 -12.99 22.39
C GLY A 297 -21.74 -13.20 23.17
N LYS A 298 -21.73 -13.10 24.50
CA LYS A 298 -22.94 -13.11 25.34
C LYS A 298 -23.35 -11.71 25.85
N ILE A 299 -22.57 -10.69 25.53
CA ILE A 299 -22.80 -9.30 25.97
C ILE A 299 -23.23 -8.43 24.77
N LEU A 300 -23.12 -8.92 23.55
CA LEU A 300 -23.68 -8.35 22.32
C LEU A 300 -24.88 -9.18 21.85
#